data_84bcdf42294ded6ab557ff3e01e49401
#
_entry.id   84bcdf42294ded6ab557ff3e01e49401
#
_cell.length_a   1.000
_cell.length_b   1.000
_cell.length_c   1.000
_cell.angle_alpha   90.00
_cell.angle_beta   90.00
_cell.angle_gamma   90.00
#
_symmetry.space_group_name_H-M   'P 1'
#
loop_
_entity.id
_entity.type
_entity.pdbx_description
1 polymer ?
#
loop_
_entity_poly.entity_id
_entity_poly.type
_entity_poly.pdbx_seq_one_letter_code
_entity_poly.pdbx_strand_id
1 'polypeptide(L)'
;EAIKVLAAKGLVESRPKTGTRVRPRQSWNLLDPDVLAWQREGAPPAPFLRKLTEVRLIVEPAAAELAAQRATAKEVSGLEAAFRAMEAALDGRAPDYEAFDQADMRFHRAILEGCHNDVLEQMSGVVFGALLVSFRATSRLPGSARRSMPKHRAILEAIRAREGRRASRAMKGLVHSTAHDIDATVKGSPGRPKGSRG
;
A
#
# COMPACT_ATOMS: atom_id res chain seq x y z
N GLU A 1 11.42 -14.62 -25.12
CA GLU A 1 11.41 -14.70 -23.66
C GLU A 1 10.38 -13.71 -23.07
N ALA A 2 10.38 -12.42 -23.46
CA ALA A 2 9.44 -11.41 -22.94
C ALA A 2 7.96 -11.79 -23.10
N ILE A 3 7.57 -12.35 -24.25
CA ILE A 3 6.19 -12.82 -24.50
C ILE A 3 5.77 -13.91 -23.53
N LYS A 4 6.68 -14.83 -23.15
CA LYS A 4 6.39 -15.90 -22.17
C LYS A 4 6.14 -15.30 -20.77
N VAL A 5 6.96 -14.33 -20.37
CA VAL A 5 6.78 -13.62 -19.09
C VAL A 5 5.42 -12.90 -19.05
N LEU A 6 5.09 -12.15 -20.10
CA LEU A 6 3.80 -11.47 -20.19
C LEU A 6 2.61 -12.44 -20.20
N ALA A 7 2.75 -13.59 -20.87
CA ALA A 7 1.72 -14.62 -20.89
C ALA A 7 1.52 -15.27 -19.50
N ALA A 8 2.62 -15.58 -18.78
CA ALA A 8 2.56 -16.12 -17.41
C ALA A 8 1.84 -15.17 -16.45
N LYS A 9 1.94 -13.85 -16.68
CA LYS A 9 1.25 -12.81 -15.90
C LYS A 9 -0.18 -12.53 -16.39
N GLY A 10 -0.67 -13.28 -17.38
CA GLY A 10 -2.01 -13.14 -17.93
C GLY A 10 -2.25 -11.92 -18.80
N LEU A 11 -1.20 -11.16 -19.16
CA LEU A 11 -1.31 -9.93 -19.92
C LEU A 11 -1.55 -10.16 -21.41
N VAL A 12 -0.95 -11.23 -21.96
CA VAL A 12 -1.06 -11.61 -23.37
C VAL A 12 -1.39 -13.09 -23.53
N GLU A 13 -1.91 -13.45 -24.68
CA GLU A 13 -2.03 -14.84 -25.13
C GLU A 13 -1.42 -14.97 -26.53
N SER A 14 -0.69 -16.07 -26.78
CA SER A 14 -0.19 -16.42 -28.09
C SER A 14 -0.93 -17.62 -28.60
N ARG A 15 -1.45 -17.54 -29.83
CA ARG A 15 -2.12 -18.66 -30.51
C ARG A 15 -1.43 -18.95 -31.85
N PRO A 16 -1.24 -20.23 -32.21
CA PRO A 16 -0.74 -20.57 -33.55
C PRO A 16 -1.56 -19.88 -34.64
N LYS A 17 -0.92 -19.38 -35.67
CA LYS A 17 -1.49 -18.72 -36.84
C LYS A 17 -2.19 -17.36 -36.60
N THR A 18 -2.52 -16.99 -35.35
CA THR A 18 -3.24 -15.71 -35.06
C THR A 18 -2.34 -14.69 -34.32
N GLY A 19 -1.13 -15.10 -33.97
CA GLY A 19 -0.16 -14.22 -33.30
C GLY A 19 -0.43 -14.00 -31.81
N THR A 20 0.17 -12.94 -31.27
CA THR A 20 0.04 -12.56 -29.86
C THR A 20 -0.97 -11.44 -29.70
N ARG A 21 -1.88 -11.57 -28.76
CA ARG A 21 -2.93 -10.58 -28.44
C ARG A 21 -2.87 -10.19 -26.97
N VAL A 22 -3.16 -8.93 -26.66
CA VAL A 22 -3.37 -8.46 -25.28
C VAL A 22 -4.71 -9.02 -24.79
N ARG A 23 -4.70 -9.59 -23.59
CA ARG A 23 -5.90 -10.15 -22.96
C ARG A 23 -6.74 -9.05 -22.30
N PRO A 24 -8.05 -9.27 -22.13
CA PRO A 24 -8.89 -8.37 -21.36
C PRO A 24 -8.32 -8.17 -19.94
N ARG A 25 -8.47 -6.96 -19.39
CA ARG A 25 -7.91 -6.58 -18.08
C ARG A 25 -8.34 -7.51 -16.93
N GLN A 26 -9.53 -8.11 -17.01
CA GLN A 26 -10.03 -9.09 -16.03
C GLN A 26 -9.19 -10.37 -15.97
N SER A 27 -8.44 -10.66 -17.04
CA SER A 27 -7.57 -11.83 -17.13
C SER A 27 -6.16 -11.56 -16.64
N TRP A 28 -5.81 -10.30 -16.35
CA TRP A 28 -4.48 -9.94 -15.90
C TRP A 28 -4.28 -10.34 -14.43
N ASN A 29 -3.11 -10.88 -14.11
CA ASN A 29 -2.73 -11.08 -12.73
C ASN A 29 -2.33 -9.73 -12.09
N LEU A 30 -3.35 -8.97 -11.66
CA LEU A 30 -3.15 -7.64 -11.07
C LEU A 30 -2.41 -7.67 -9.72
N LEU A 31 -2.29 -8.85 -9.11
CA LEU A 31 -1.60 -9.05 -7.82
C LEU A 31 -0.15 -9.50 -8.01
N ASP A 32 0.27 -9.76 -9.24
CA ASP A 32 1.66 -10.08 -9.55
C ASP A 32 2.56 -8.86 -9.24
N PRO A 33 3.67 -9.05 -8.49
CA PRO A 33 4.53 -7.95 -8.08
C PRO A 33 5.07 -7.10 -9.23
N ASP A 34 5.41 -7.72 -10.37
CA ASP A 34 5.92 -6.99 -11.53
C ASP A 34 4.79 -6.20 -12.20
N VAL A 35 3.59 -6.79 -12.32
CA VAL A 35 2.42 -6.07 -12.87
C VAL A 35 2.06 -4.86 -12.00
N LEU A 36 2.13 -4.99 -10.69
CA LEU A 36 1.97 -3.88 -9.75
C LEU A 36 3.12 -2.86 -9.91
N ALA A 37 4.37 -3.32 -10.08
CA ALA A 37 5.52 -2.46 -10.30
C ALA A 37 5.41 -1.66 -11.60
N TRP A 38 5.00 -2.28 -12.69
CA TRP A 38 4.81 -1.60 -13.99
C TRP A 38 3.70 -0.54 -13.95
N GLN A 39 2.65 -0.75 -13.15
CA GLN A 39 1.64 0.29 -12.94
C GLN A 39 2.17 1.49 -12.13
N ARG A 40 3.36 1.36 -11.54
CA ARG A 40 4.05 2.43 -10.79
C ARG A 40 4.82 3.41 -11.66
N GLU A 41 5.21 3.03 -12.90
CA GLU A 41 6.01 3.87 -13.80
C GLU A 41 5.24 5.09 -14.33
N GLY A 42 3.91 5.11 -14.17
CA GLY A 42 3.04 6.25 -14.41
C GLY A 42 2.23 6.64 -13.18
N ALA A 43 1.53 7.78 -13.22
CA ALA A 43 0.53 8.10 -12.20
C ALA A 43 -0.62 7.08 -12.29
N PRO A 44 -0.82 6.20 -11.30
CA PRO A 44 -1.86 5.18 -11.38
C PRO A 44 -3.23 5.85 -11.42
N PRO A 45 -4.16 5.33 -12.24
CA PRO A 45 -5.51 5.88 -12.31
C PRO A 45 -6.19 5.87 -10.94
N ALA A 46 -6.87 6.96 -10.58
CA ALA A 46 -7.60 7.08 -9.33
C ALA A 46 -8.55 5.91 -9.01
N PRO A 47 -9.30 5.35 -9.98
CA PRO A 47 -10.13 4.18 -9.71
C PRO A 47 -9.33 2.95 -9.27
N PHE A 48 -8.08 2.83 -9.70
CA PHE A 48 -7.20 1.74 -9.27
C PHE A 48 -6.70 1.96 -7.83
N LEU A 49 -6.29 3.18 -7.49
CA LEU A 49 -5.90 3.53 -6.11
C LEU A 49 -7.03 3.27 -5.10
N ARG A 50 -8.27 3.60 -5.46
CA ARG A 50 -9.45 3.32 -4.62
C ARG A 50 -9.63 1.82 -4.38
N LYS A 51 -9.54 0.99 -5.42
CA LYS A 51 -9.63 -0.48 -5.28
C LYS A 51 -8.53 -1.06 -4.41
N LEU A 52 -7.31 -0.53 -4.53
CA LEU A 52 -6.21 -0.93 -3.65
C LEU A 52 -6.49 -0.54 -2.18
N THR A 53 -7.05 0.65 -1.97
CA THR A 53 -7.44 1.12 -0.62
C THR A 53 -8.55 0.26 -0.02
N GLU A 54 -9.52 -0.19 -0.83
CA GLU A 54 -10.56 -1.14 -0.39
C GLU A 54 -9.94 -2.46 0.09
N VAL A 55 -8.96 -3.02 -0.63
CA VAL A 55 -8.22 -4.22 -0.18
C VAL A 55 -7.49 -3.97 1.14
N ARG A 56 -6.81 -2.84 1.28
CA ARG A 56 -6.16 -2.45 2.53
C ARG A 56 -7.14 -2.37 3.70
N LEU A 57 -8.33 -1.78 3.49
CA LEU A 57 -9.39 -1.68 4.52
C LEU A 57 -9.93 -3.04 4.99
N ILE A 58 -9.83 -4.07 4.16
CA ILE A 58 -10.21 -5.44 4.53
C ILE A 58 -9.07 -6.14 5.28
N VAL A 59 -7.86 -6.07 4.76
CA VAL A 59 -6.72 -6.89 5.21
C VAL A 59 -6.01 -6.29 6.43
N GLU A 60 -5.62 -5.03 6.36
CA GLU A 60 -4.74 -4.44 7.38
C GLU A 60 -5.39 -4.29 8.76
N PRO A 61 -6.68 -3.92 8.90
CA PRO A 61 -7.32 -3.88 10.22
C PRO A 61 -7.45 -5.26 10.87
N ALA A 62 -7.70 -6.31 10.07
CA ALA A 62 -7.75 -7.67 10.57
C ALA A 62 -6.35 -8.15 11.01
N ALA A 63 -5.32 -7.86 10.21
CA ALA A 63 -3.94 -8.15 10.58
C ALA A 63 -3.50 -7.42 11.86
N ALA A 64 -3.85 -6.14 12.02
CA ALA A 64 -3.53 -5.37 13.22
C ALA A 64 -4.22 -5.92 14.48
N GLU A 65 -5.47 -6.38 14.36
CA GLU A 65 -6.19 -7.05 15.45
C GLU A 65 -5.49 -8.34 15.88
N LEU A 66 -5.11 -9.18 14.92
CA LEU A 66 -4.40 -10.43 15.17
C LEU A 66 -2.98 -10.18 15.71
N ALA A 67 -2.26 -9.20 15.16
CA ALA A 67 -0.92 -8.83 15.63
C ALA A 67 -0.96 -8.37 17.10
N ALA A 68 -1.96 -7.60 17.51
CA ALA A 68 -2.13 -7.24 18.91
C ALA A 68 -2.30 -8.45 19.84
N GLN A 69 -2.90 -9.53 19.35
CA GLN A 69 -3.12 -10.76 20.14
C GLN A 69 -1.90 -11.69 20.14
N ARG A 70 -1.13 -11.73 19.03
CA ARG A 70 -0.18 -12.80 18.75
C ARG A 70 1.28 -12.37 18.67
N ALA A 71 1.57 -11.10 18.32
CA ALA A 71 2.92 -10.63 18.12
C ALA A 71 3.80 -10.87 19.35
N THR A 72 5.00 -11.39 19.12
CA THR A 72 6.01 -11.57 20.17
C THR A 72 6.59 -10.21 20.60
N ALA A 73 7.26 -10.17 21.75
CA ALA A 73 7.96 -8.96 22.23
C ALA A 73 9.01 -8.46 21.22
N LYS A 74 9.69 -9.38 20.52
CA LYS A 74 10.66 -9.05 19.47
C LYS A 74 10.00 -8.37 18.27
N GLU A 75 8.85 -8.84 17.84
CA GLU A 75 8.11 -8.26 16.71
C GLU A 75 7.53 -6.89 17.09
N VAL A 76 7.02 -6.72 18.29
CA VAL A 76 6.62 -5.41 18.81
C VAL A 76 7.80 -4.43 18.82
N SER A 77 8.99 -4.87 19.24
CA SER A 77 10.21 -4.04 19.18
C SER A 77 10.59 -3.67 17.74
N GLY A 78 10.40 -4.58 16.78
CA GLY A 78 10.58 -4.31 15.35
C GLY A 78 9.60 -3.25 14.83
N LEU A 79 8.34 -3.34 15.25
CA LEU A 79 7.30 -2.36 14.92
C LEU A 79 7.63 -0.97 15.50
N GLU A 80 8.11 -0.92 16.75
CA GLU A 80 8.60 0.32 17.40
C GLU A 80 9.79 0.93 16.65
N ALA A 81 10.74 0.10 16.20
CA ALA A 81 11.89 0.55 15.43
C ALA A 81 11.47 1.16 14.09
N ALA A 82 10.52 0.54 13.39
CA ALA A 82 9.95 1.08 12.16
C ALA A 82 9.25 2.42 12.39
N PHE A 83 8.48 2.54 13.47
CA PHE A 83 7.81 3.79 13.83
C PHE A 83 8.83 4.92 14.14
N ARG A 84 9.86 4.63 14.92
CA ARG A 84 10.94 5.62 15.20
C ARG A 84 11.67 6.05 13.93
N ALA A 85 11.88 5.14 12.99
CA ALA A 85 12.48 5.47 11.70
C ALA A 85 11.59 6.41 10.87
N MET A 86 10.25 6.27 10.95
CA MET A 86 9.31 7.21 10.34
C MET A 86 9.40 8.60 11.00
N GLU A 87 9.50 8.67 12.35
CA GLU A 87 9.68 9.93 13.07
C GLU A 87 10.98 10.61 12.63
N ALA A 88 12.09 9.88 12.63
CA ALA A 88 13.40 10.41 12.23
C ALA A 88 13.43 10.93 10.79
N ALA A 89 12.74 10.27 9.86
CA ALA A 89 12.64 10.69 8.47
C ALA A 89 11.88 12.03 8.29
N LEU A 90 11.00 12.36 9.24
CA LEU A 90 10.24 13.61 9.24
C LEU A 90 10.84 14.70 10.13
N ASP A 91 11.93 14.40 10.84
CA ASP A 91 12.61 15.37 11.70
C ASP A 91 13.39 16.40 10.85
N GLY A 92 13.56 17.60 11.41
CA GLY A 92 14.30 18.67 10.76
C GLY A 92 13.52 19.49 9.75
N ARG A 93 14.27 20.34 9.00
CA ARG A 93 13.71 21.32 8.04
C ARG A 93 13.32 20.71 6.70
N ALA A 94 13.98 19.62 6.31
CA ALA A 94 13.74 18.92 5.05
C ALA A 94 13.42 17.45 5.33
N PRO A 95 12.14 17.05 5.32
CA PRO A 95 11.76 15.65 5.47
C PRO A 95 12.33 14.77 4.36
N ASP A 96 12.86 13.60 4.73
CA ASP A 96 13.22 12.55 3.79
C ASP A 96 12.00 11.64 3.55
N TYR A 97 11.22 11.98 2.53
CA TYR A 97 10.01 11.22 2.19
C TYR A 97 10.30 9.81 1.69
N GLU A 98 11.47 9.55 1.11
CA GLU A 98 11.84 8.21 0.67
C GLU A 98 12.16 7.31 1.88
N ALA A 99 12.93 7.80 2.82
CA ALA A 99 13.19 7.11 4.08
C ALA A 99 11.89 6.90 4.88
N PHE A 100 10.98 7.88 4.86
CA PHE A 100 9.65 7.75 5.48
C PHE A 100 8.85 6.62 4.84
N ASP A 101 8.72 6.60 3.51
CA ASP A 101 7.96 5.57 2.78
C ASP A 101 8.52 4.16 3.04
N GLN A 102 9.85 4.02 3.09
CA GLN A 102 10.50 2.75 3.43
C GLN A 102 10.23 2.32 4.88
N ALA A 103 10.23 3.25 5.82
CA ALA A 103 9.95 2.97 7.22
C ALA A 103 8.46 2.61 7.43
N ASP A 104 7.55 3.32 6.75
CA ASP A 104 6.12 3.06 6.77
C ASP A 104 5.81 1.66 6.19
N MET A 105 6.47 1.28 5.09
CA MET A 105 6.38 -0.09 4.57
C MET A 105 6.84 -1.15 5.58
N ARG A 106 7.96 -0.89 6.29
CA ARG A 106 8.43 -1.80 7.34
C ARG A 106 7.43 -1.91 8.49
N PHE A 107 6.77 -0.80 8.86
CA PHE A 107 5.75 -0.78 9.89
C PHE A 107 4.55 -1.67 9.52
N HIS A 108 3.99 -1.51 8.33
CA HIS A 108 2.89 -2.35 7.85
C HIS A 108 3.29 -3.83 7.68
N ARG A 109 4.52 -4.08 7.23
CA ARG A 109 5.08 -5.43 7.13
C ARG A 109 5.14 -6.10 8.50
N ALA A 110 5.70 -5.43 9.50
CA ALA A 110 5.80 -5.97 10.85
C ALA A 110 4.43 -6.34 11.45
N ILE A 111 3.36 -5.61 11.10
CA ILE A 111 2.00 -5.96 11.50
C ILE A 111 1.51 -7.24 10.80
N LEU A 112 1.75 -7.37 9.50
CA LEU A 112 1.35 -8.56 8.74
C LEU A 112 2.12 -9.82 9.19
N GLU A 113 3.42 -9.70 9.46
CA GLU A 113 4.25 -10.78 10.01
C GLU A 113 3.79 -11.14 11.43
N GLY A 114 3.61 -10.13 12.30
CA GLY A 114 3.18 -10.33 13.68
C GLY A 114 1.74 -10.81 13.86
N CYS A 115 0.93 -10.87 12.80
CA CYS A 115 -0.40 -11.44 12.87
C CYS A 115 -0.40 -12.98 12.94
N HIS A 116 0.73 -13.63 12.65
CA HIS A 116 0.93 -15.09 12.64
C HIS A 116 -0.21 -15.82 11.90
N ASN A 117 -0.49 -15.35 10.69
CA ASN A 117 -1.41 -15.97 9.75
C ASN A 117 -0.72 -16.06 8.38
N ASP A 118 -0.19 -17.22 8.08
CA ASP A 118 0.63 -17.50 6.88
C ASP A 118 -0.09 -17.11 5.57
N VAL A 119 -1.42 -17.21 5.55
CA VAL A 119 -2.22 -16.83 4.37
C VAL A 119 -2.27 -15.30 4.21
N LEU A 120 -2.48 -14.56 5.31
CA LEU A 120 -2.43 -13.09 5.29
C LEU A 120 -1.01 -12.59 5.01
N GLU A 121 0.01 -13.28 5.52
CA GLU A 121 1.41 -12.97 5.24
C GLU A 121 1.73 -13.11 3.75
N GLN A 122 1.24 -14.16 3.09
CA GLN A 122 1.40 -14.33 1.64
C GLN A 122 0.66 -13.25 0.83
N MET A 123 -0.40 -12.65 1.36
CA MET A 123 -1.06 -11.48 0.77
C MET A 123 -0.22 -10.19 0.92
N SER A 124 0.85 -10.22 1.72
CA SER A 124 1.71 -9.05 1.97
C SER A 124 2.23 -8.42 0.68
N GLY A 125 2.62 -9.22 -0.32
CA GLY A 125 3.07 -8.73 -1.62
C GLY A 125 2.05 -7.81 -2.31
N VAL A 126 0.75 -8.15 -2.20
CA VAL A 126 -0.37 -7.36 -2.71
C VAL A 126 -0.53 -6.07 -1.91
N VAL A 127 -0.52 -6.20 -0.58
CA VAL A 127 -0.65 -5.05 0.34
C VAL A 127 0.52 -4.09 0.14
N PHE A 128 1.76 -4.60 0.00
CA PHE A 128 2.94 -3.77 -0.24
C PHE A 128 2.90 -3.10 -1.62
N GLY A 129 2.46 -3.80 -2.65
CA GLY A 129 2.21 -3.18 -3.95
C GLY A 129 1.22 -2.03 -3.84
N ALA A 130 0.13 -2.23 -3.11
CA ALA A 130 -0.88 -1.20 -2.85
C ALA A 130 -0.32 -0.03 -2.04
N LEU A 131 0.47 -0.31 -0.98
CA LEU A 131 1.14 0.70 -0.16
C LEU A 131 2.09 1.56 -0.99
N LEU A 132 3.00 0.94 -1.75
CA LEU A 132 3.96 1.65 -2.60
C LEU A 132 3.28 2.60 -3.58
N VAL A 133 2.20 2.16 -4.20
CA VAL A 133 1.41 2.97 -5.13
C VAL A 133 0.72 4.11 -4.39
N SER A 134 0.14 3.84 -3.22
CA SER A 134 -0.51 4.85 -2.38
C SER A 134 0.48 5.90 -1.87
N PHE A 135 1.66 5.50 -1.37
CA PHE A 135 2.68 6.42 -0.85
C PHE A 135 3.16 7.41 -1.89
N ARG A 136 3.47 6.94 -3.10
CA ARG A 136 3.87 7.83 -4.19
C ARG A 136 2.81 8.88 -4.54
N ALA A 137 1.55 8.54 -4.34
CA ALA A 137 0.45 9.46 -4.59
C ALA A 137 0.22 10.45 -3.43
N THR A 138 0.55 10.07 -2.18
CA THR A 138 0.10 10.82 -1.00
C THR A 138 1.21 11.33 -0.08
N SER A 139 2.36 10.65 0.05
CA SER A 139 3.41 11.03 1.01
C SER A 139 3.99 12.42 0.73
N ARG A 140 4.04 12.81 -0.54
CA ARG A 140 4.53 14.14 -0.98
C ARG A 140 3.47 15.24 -0.92
N LEU A 141 2.23 14.93 -0.56
CA LEU A 141 1.22 15.95 -0.32
C LEU A 141 1.58 16.76 0.95
N PRO A 142 1.45 18.07 0.93
CA PRO A 142 1.85 18.91 2.05
C PRO A 142 1.26 18.42 3.37
N GLY A 143 2.12 18.00 4.29
CA GLY A 143 1.77 17.57 5.62
C GLY A 143 1.08 16.19 5.74
N SER A 144 0.86 15.43 4.66
CA SER A 144 0.21 14.12 4.71
C SER A 144 0.97 13.13 5.61
N ALA A 145 2.28 12.98 5.40
CA ALA A 145 3.14 12.14 6.23
C ALA A 145 3.06 12.51 7.71
N ARG A 146 3.16 13.81 8.05
CA ARG A 146 3.06 14.28 9.45
C ARG A 146 1.68 14.02 10.06
N ARG A 147 0.59 14.18 9.30
CA ARG A 147 -0.78 13.90 9.75
C ARG A 147 -1.02 12.41 9.97
N SER A 148 -0.29 11.52 9.32
CA SER A 148 -0.41 10.07 9.51
C SER A 148 0.24 9.57 10.80
N MET A 149 1.28 10.26 11.32
CA MET A 149 2.07 9.82 12.48
C MET A 149 1.26 9.55 13.75
N PRO A 150 0.30 10.41 14.18
CA PRO A 150 -0.53 10.10 15.34
C PRO A 150 -1.36 8.83 15.18
N LYS A 151 -1.75 8.49 13.95
CA LYS A 151 -2.52 7.26 13.66
C LYS A 151 -1.62 6.02 13.75
N HIS A 152 -0.40 6.08 13.20
CA HIS A 152 0.60 5.02 13.36
C HIS A 152 0.94 4.78 14.84
N ARG A 153 1.13 5.85 15.61
CA ARG A 153 1.33 5.77 17.06
C ARG A 153 0.17 5.06 17.76
N ALA A 154 -1.08 5.40 17.43
CA ALA A 154 -2.25 4.76 18.02
C ALA A 154 -2.33 3.26 17.71
N ILE A 155 -1.90 2.84 16.52
CA ILE A 155 -1.81 1.41 16.15
C ILE A 155 -0.74 0.72 16.98
N LEU A 156 0.46 1.28 17.04
CA LEU A 156 1.59 0.73 17.82
C LEU A 156 1.21 0.57 19.30
N GLU A 157 0.65 1.61 19.90
CA GLU A 157 0.22 1.57 21.30
C GLU A 157 -0.86 0.52 21.55
N ALA A 158 -1.82 0.35 20.65
CA ALA A 158 -2.88 -0.65 20.77
C ALA A 158 -2.31 -2.08 20.64
N ILE A 159 -1.35 -2.32 19.74
CA ILE A 159 -0.67 -3.60 19.59
C ILE A 159 0.16 -3.91 20.85
N ARG A 160 0.90 -2.93 21.35
CA ARG A 160 1.71 -3.05 22.58
C ARG A 160 0.86 -3.36 23.81
N ALA A 161 -0.31 -2.74 23.90
CA ALA A 161 -1.29 -2.96 24.98
C ALA A 161 -2.12 -4.24 24.80
N ARG A 162 -1.93 -5.02 23.73
CA ARG A 162 -2.71 -6.22 23.42
C ARG A 162 -4.20 -5.95 23.16
N GLU A 163 -4.54 -4.73 22.73
CA GLU A 163 -5.92 -4.26 22.52
C GLU A 163 -6.35 -4.44 21.05
N GLY A 164 -6.66 -5.67 20.63
CA GLY A 164 -6.93 -6.03 19.23
C GLY A 164 -7.98 -5.14 18.56
N ARG A 165 -9.16 -4.96 19.18
CA ARG A 165 -10.22 -4.09 18.61
C ARG A 165 -9.80 -2.63 18.47
N ARG A 166 -8.92 -2.13 19.35
CA ARG A 166 -8.37 -0.78 19.28
C ARG A 166 -7.37 -0.67 18.13
N ALA A 167 -6.49 -1.67 17.96
CA ALA A 167 -5.54 -1.74 16.85
C ALA A 167 -6.27 -1.76 15.49
N SER A 168 -7.31 -2.59 15.36
CA SER A 168 -8.17 -2.66 14.17
C SER A 168 -8.82 -1.31 13.83
N ARG A 169 -9.42 -0.64 14.83
CA ARG A 169 -10.03 0.69 14.62
C ARG A 169 -9.01 1.76 14.25
N ALA A 170 -7.85 1.76 14.89
CA ALA A 170 -6.76 2.71 14.58
C ALA A 170 -6.26 2.52 13.15
N MET A 171 -6.05 1.26 12.72
CA MET A 171 -5.65 0.94 11.35
C MET A 171 -6.70 1.36 10.33
N LYS A 172 -7.99 1.11 10.59
CA LYS A 172 -9.07 1.62 9.72
C LYS A 172 -9.01 3.14 9.57
N GLY A 173 -8.79 3.87 10.66
CA GLY A 173 -8.66 5.33 10.66
C GLY A 173 -7.46 5.81 9.84
N LEU A 174 -6.34 5.10 9.86
CA LEU A 174 -5.16 5.38 9.04
C LEU A 174 -5.49 5.20 7.55
N VAL A 175 -6.04 4.05 7.15
CA VAL A 175 -6.33 3.74 5.76
C VAL A 175 -7.41 4.68 5.18
N HIS A 176 -8.43 5.03 5.96
CA HIS A 176 -9.42 6.04 5.55
C HIS A 176 -8.81 7.42 5.32
N SER A 177 -7.84 7.83 6.15
CA SER A 177 -7.11 9.08 5.91
C SER A 177 -6.34 9.06 4.60
N THR A 178 -5.70 7.93 4.27
CA THR A 178 -5.02 7.76 2.98
C THR A 178 -6.01 7.82 1.80
N ALA A 179 -7.19 7.20 1.94
CA ALA A 179 -8.25 7.28 0.94
C ALA A 179 -8.66 8.74 0.66
N HIS A 180 -8.84 9.53 1.72
CA HIS A 180 -9.19 10.95 1.60
C HIS A 180 -8.09 11.75 0.90
N ASP A 181 -6.82 11.50 1.22
CA ASP A 181 -5.68 12.17 0.58
C ASP A 181 -5.59 11.79 -0.92
N ILE A 182 -5.86 10.54 -1.28
CA ILE A 182 -5.96 10.07 -2.69
C ILE A 182 -7.07 10.82 -3.42
N ASP A 183 -8.25 10.93 -2.84
CA ASP A 183 -9.39 11.65 -3.45
C ASP A 183 -9.10 13.15 -3.63
N ALA A 184 -8.34 13.76 -2.73
CA ALA A 184 -7.91 15.15 -2.83
C ALA A 184 -6.94 15.37 -4.01
N THR A 185 -6.00 14.43 -4.27
CA THR A 185 -5.09 14.51 -5.43
C THR A 185 -5.83 14.45 -6.75
N VAL A 186 -6.88 13.64 -6.81
CA VAL A 186 -7.69 13.46 -8.03
C VAL A 186 -8.51 14.71 -8.34
N LYS A 187 -9.08 15.34 -7.32
CA LYS A 187 -9.86 16.59 -7.48
C LYS A 187 -8.98 17.80 -7.79
N GLY A 188 -7.72 17.80 -7.36
CA GLY A 188 -6.76 18.89 -7.58
C GLY A 188 -6.00 18.82 -8.91
N SER A 189 -6.08 17.74 -9.68
CA SER A 189 -5.47 17.66 -11.02
C SER A 189 -6.33 18.42 -12.02
N PRO A 190 -5.84 19.55 -12.60
CA PRO A 190 -6.56 20.24 -13.67
C PRO A 190 -6.71 19.29 -14.86
N GLY A 191 -7.93 19.13 -15.33
CA GLY A 191 -8.29 18.23 -16.42
C GLY A 191 -7.36 18.45 -17.62
N ARG A 192 -6.77 17.37 -18.09
CA ARG A 192 -6.03 17.34 -19.36
C ARG A 192 -6.96 17.85 -20.45
N PRO A 193 -6.59 18.91 -21.21
CA PRO A 193 -7.48 19.43 -22.26
C PRO A 193 -7.80 18.29 -23.24
N LYS A 194 -9.10 18.11 -23.50
CA LYS A 194 -9.58 17.19 -24.55
C LYS A 194 -8.93 17.66 -25.84
N GLY A 195 -8.04 16.83 -26.41
CA GLY A 195 -7.41 17.11 -27.67
C GLY A 195 -8.47 17.42 -28.72
N SER A 196 -8.40 18.60 -29.29
CA SER A 196 -9.15 18.98 -30.48
C SER A 196 -8.80 18.00 -31.60
N ARG A 197 -9.78 17.27 -32.06
CA ARG A 197 -9.69 16.57 -33.35
C ARG A 197 -9.66 17.66 -34.42
N GLY A 198 -8.56 17.81 -35.09
CA GLY A 198 -8.43 18.38 -36.41
C GLY A 198 -8.15 17.25 -37.38
#